data_300571e0be01ebf34d57130ddbf18615
#
_entry.id   300571e0be01ebf34d57130ddbf18615
#
_cell.length_a   1.000
_cell.length_b   1.000
_cell.length_c   1.000
_cell.angle_alpha   90.00
_cell.angle_beta   90.00
_cell.angle_gamma   90.00
#
_symmetry.space_group_name_H-M   'P 1'
#
loop_
_entity.id
_entity.type
_entity.pdbx_description
1 polymer ?
#
loop_
_entity_poly.entity_id
_entity_poly.type
_entity_poly.pdbx_seq_one_letter_code
_entity_poly.pdbx_strand_id
1 'polypeptide(L)'
;MDNIEKLYGEWLSLQPLKEEDSIRLNQKFMLEFNYNSNHMEGNTLTYGQTELLLLFGKVIGEANMKDLEEMKAHNVGLKMMQVEAAEKIHPLTETFIRQLHHTLLREDYTVYRRLPDGTTTSYVIHAGCYKTRPNSVITVTGESFEYASPEETPALMNDLVQWYNKAEVAGEMSPIELAAVFHYRYIRIHPFEDGNGRIARLMVNYILSRHNYPMIVIKTKDKANYLRALSAADAAVGSIPALSLIHI
;
A
#
# COMPACT_ATOMS: atom_id res chain seq x y z
N MET A 1 -17.57 7.86 12.74
CA MET A 1 -16.48 8.43 13.55
C MET A 1 -16.50 7.92 14.99
N ASP A 2 -17.61 7.93 15.69
CA ASP A 2 -17.69 7.51 17.11
C ASP A 2 -17.09 6.15 17.46
N ASN A 3 -17.18 5.16 16.55
CA ASN A 3 -16.61 3.84 16.81
C ASN A 3 -15.08 3.82 16.71
N ILE A 4 -14.49 4.60 15.81
CA ILE A 4 -13.04 4.68 15.62
C ILE A 4 -12.39 5.42 16.79
N GLU A 5 -12.98 6.52 17.21
CA GLU A 5 -12.50 7.27 18.37
C GLU A 5 -12.56 6.44 19.66
N LYS A 6 -13.63 5.66 19.83
CA LYS A 6 -13.76 4.72 20.94
C LYS A 6 -12.64 3.66 20.92
N LEU A 7 -12.44 3.00 19.76
CA LEU A 7 -11.39 1.98 19.60
C LEU A 7 -9.98 2.56 19.80
N TYR A 8 -9.76 3.79 19.34
CA TYR A 8 -8.48 4.47 19.56
C TYR A 8 -8.29 4.84 21.05
N GLY A 9 -9.34 5.26 21.74
CA GLY A 9 -9.31 5.47 23.19
C GLY A 9 -8.99 4.19 23.97
N GLU A 10 -9.59 3.06 23.57
CA GLU A 10 -9.27 1.75 24.13
C GLU A 10 -7.79 1.38 23.89
N TRP A 11 -7.30 1.59 22.66
CA TRP A 11 -5.88 1.39 22.34
C TRP A 11 -4.94 2.22 23.20
N LEU A 12 -5.25 3.50 23.40
CA LEU A 12 -4.45 4.39 24.25
C LEU A 12 -4.44 3.95 25.72
N SER A 13 -5.56 3.40 26.21
CA SER A 13 -5.65 2.90 27.58
C SER A 13 -4.76 1.68 27.86
N LEU A 14 -4.37 0.97 26.81
CA LEU A 14 -3.47 -0.18 26.89
C LEU A 14 -2.00 0.21 26.84
N GLN A 15 -1.68 1.48 26.57
CA GLN A 15 -0.30 1.95 26.42
C GLN A 15 0.30 2.41 27.77
N PRO A 16 1.61 2.20 27.99
CA PRO A 16 2.50 1.40 27.15
C PRO A 16 2.23 -0.11 27.31
N LEU A 17 2.28 -0.83 26.20
CA LEU A 17 2.21 -2.29 26.24
C LEU A 17 3.41 -2.88 26.99
N LYS A 18 3.21 -4.02 27.64
CA LYS A 18 4.35 -4.82 28.14
C LYS A 18 5.18 -5.27 26.94
N GLU A 19 6.50 -5.40 27.16
CA GLU A 19 7.43 -5.77 26.10
C GLU A 19 7.03 -7.05 25.37
N GLU A 20 6.65 -8.10 26.12
CA GLU A 20 6.19 -9.36 25.54
C GLU A 20 4.94 -9.20 24.66
N ASP A 21 3.97 -8.39 25.07
CA ASP A 21 2.74 -8.16 24.33
C ASP A 21 3.02 -7.32 23.09
N SER A 22 3.92 -6.34 23.18
CA SER A 22 4.38 -5.54 22.05
C SER A 22 5.07 -6.41 20.99
N ILE A 23 5.95 -7.31 21.39
CA ILE A 23 6.63 -8.25 20.49
C ILE A 23 5.61 -9.15 19.78
N ARG A 24 4.67 -9.75 20.53
CA ARG A 24 3.64 -10.63 19.98
C ARG A 24 2.72 -9.90 19.01
N LEU A 25 2.31 -8.69 19.36
CA LEU A 25 1.46 -7.85 18.51
C LEU A 25 2.16 -7.48 17.21
N ASN A 26 3.41 -7.02 17.28
CA ASN A 26 4.21 -6.68 16.12
C ASN A 26 4.45 -7.89 15.20
N GLN A 27 4.70 -9.05 15.78
CA GLN A 27 4.89 -10.29 15.04
C GLN A 27 3.59 -10.71 14.33
N LYS A 28 2.46 -10.67 15.03
CA LYS A 28 1.15 -10.96 14.44
C LYS A 28 0.80 -9.97 13.34
N PHE A 29 1.02 -8.68 13.59
CA PHE A 29 0.78 -7.64 12.58
C PHE A 29 1.64 -7.86 11.34
N MET A 30 2.94 -8.11 11.50
CA MET A 30 3.86 -8.39 10.41
C MET A 30 3.36 -9.56 9.53
N LEU A 31 2.91 -10.66 10.14
CA LEU A 31 2.37 -11.81 9.42
C LEU A 31 1.07 -11.48 8.69
N GLU A 32 0.09 -10.91 9.38
CA GLU A 32 -1.21 -10.54 8.82
C GLU A 32 -1.06 -9.52 7.68
N PHE A 33 -0.23 -8.51 7.85
CA PHE A 33 -0.03 -7.48 6.84
C PHE A 33 0.64 -8.04 5.58
N ASN A 34 1.76 -8.76 5.74
CA ASN A 34 2.47 -9.35 4.62
C ASN A 34 1.59 -10.34 3.86
N TYR A 35 0.88 -11.22 4.58
CA TYR A 35 -0.02 -12.19 3.97
C TYR A 35 -1.14 -11.50 3.18
N ASN A 36 -1.94 -10.65 3.82
CA ASN A 36 -3.10 -10.05 3.18
C ASN A 36 -2.71 -9.10 2.04
N SER A 37 -1.69 -8.27 2.24
CA SER A 37 -1.26 -7.30 1.22
C SER A 37 -0.74 -7.98 -0.05
N ASN A 38 0.03 -9.07 0.05
CA ASN A 38 0.49 -9.82 -1.11
C ASN A 38 -0.63 -10.68 -1.73
N HIS A 39 -1.47 -11.29 -0.90
CA HIS A 39 -2.57 -12.12 -1.39
C HIS A 39 -3.60 -11.33 -2.19
N MET A 40 -3.82 -10.05 -1.87
CA MET A 40 -4.64 -9.14 -2.69
C MET A 40 -4.10 -8.96 -4.11
N GLU A 41 -2.80 -9.05 -4.30
CA GLU A 41 -2.11 -8.91 -5.60
C GLU A 41 -1.88 -10.27 -6.29
N GLY A 42 -2.44 -11.35 -5.74
CA GLY A 42 -2.41 -12.66 -6.38
C GLY A 42 -1.31 -13.60 -5.89
N ASN A 43 -0.56 -13.26 -4.85
CA ASN A 43 0.39 -14.17 -4.22
C ASN A 43 -0.36 -15.38 -3.65
N THR A 44 0.13 -16.58 -3.89
CA THR A 44 -0.58 -17.84 -3.62
C THR A 44 -0.15 -18.54 -2.33
N LEU A 45 0.83 -17.99 -1.60
CA LEU A 45 1.27 -18.58 -0.33
C LEU A 45 0.13 -18.62 0.67
N THR A 46 -0.03 -19.76 1.33
CA THR A 46 -0.95 -19.88 2.46
C THR A 46 -0.43 -19.08 3.67
N TYR A 47 -1.32 -18.79 4.63
CA TYR A 47 -0.92 -18.11 5.86
C TYR A 47 0.17 -18.88 6.61
N GLY A 48 0.04 -20.22 6.72
CA GLY A 48 1.05 -21.06 7.37
C GLY A 48 2.40 -21.05 6.63
N GLN A 49 2.41 -21.05 5.29
CA GLN A 49 3.64 -20.90 4.51
C GLN A 49 4.28 -19.51 4.72
N THR A 50 3.47 -18.45 4.78
CA THR A 50 3.95 -17.10 5.10
C THR A 50 4.60 -17.05 6.48
N GLU A 51 3.95 -17.64 7.49
CA GLU A 51 4.46 -17.72 8.86
C GLU A 51 5.81 -18.45 8.91
N LEU A 52 5.88 -19.66 8.35
CA LEU A 52 7.11 -20.46 8.32
C LEU A 52 8.24 -19.74 7.60
N LEU A 53 7.92 -19.09 6.48
CA LEU A 53 8.89 -18.33 5.69
C LEU A 53 9.44 -17.13 6.45
N LEU A 54 8.57 -16.29 7.02
CA LEU A 54 8.97 -15.02 7.61
C LEU A 54 9.57 -15.16 9.01
N LEU A 55 9.12 -16.15 9.79
CA LEU A 55 9.64 -16.37 11.15
C LEU A 55 10.85 -17.31 11.19
N PHE A 56 10.87 -18.35 10.35
CA PHE A 56 11.85 -19.42 10.44
C PHE A 56 12.70 -19.58 9.19
N GLY A 57 12.44 -18.82 8.11
CA GLY A 57 13.12 -18.97 6.82
C GLY A 57 12.88 -20.32 6.13
N LYS A 58 11.80 -21.02 6.49
CA LYS A 58 11.48 -22.36 6.00
C LYS A 58 10.30 -22.34 5.04
N VAL A 59 10.33 -23.25 4.08
CA VAL A 59 9.23 -23.47 3.13
C VAL A 59 8.80 -24.91 3.26
N ILE A 60 7.49 -25.15 3.39
CA ILE A 60 6.89 -26.49 3.45
C ILE A 60 5.84 -26.59 2.34
N GLY A 61 5.85 -27.73 1.64
CA GLY A 61 4.97 -27.98 0.50
C GLY A 61 5.42 -27.27 -0.78
N GLU A 62 4.57 -27.31 -1.78
CA GLU A 62 4.83 -26.61 -3.06
C GLU A 62 4.57 -25.11 -2.89
N ALA A 63 5.50 -24.31 -3.38
CA ALA A 63 5.39 -22.85 -3.39
C ALA A 63 6.09 -22.29 -4.64
N ASN A 64 5.48 -21.28 -5.24
CA ASN A 64 6.09 -20.58 -6.37
C ASN A 64 7.27 -19.74 -5.86
N MET A 65 8.43 -19.85 -6.51
CA MET A 65 9.61 -19.07 -6.13
C MET A 65 9.34 -17.56 -6.16
N LYS A 66 8.62 -17.09 -7.17
CA LYS A 66 8.21 -15.69 -7.28
C LYS A 66 7.41 -15.24 -6.04
N ASP A 67 6.45 -16.03 -5.61
CA ASP A 67 5.61 -15.71 -4.44
C ASP A 67 6.43 -15.65 -3.13
N LEU A 68 7.43 -16.53 -2.99
CA LEU A 68 8.36 -16.53 -1.86
C LEU A 68 9.22 -15.27 -1.84
N GLU A 69 9.73 -14.88 -3.00
CA GLU A 69 10.57 -13.69 -3.15
C GLU A 69 9.78 -12.41 -2.92
N GLU A 70 8.58 -12.30 -3.48
CA GLU A 70 7.67 -11.16 -3.24
C GLU A 70 7.32 -11.03 -1.75
N MET A 71 7.02 -12.12 -1.07
CA MET A 71 6.71 -12.12 0.35
C MET A 71 7.88 -11.61 1.20
N LYS A 72 9.10 -12.09 0.91
CA LYS A 72 10.31 -11.61 1.60
C LYS A 72 10.57 -10.14 1.33
N ALA A 73 10.48 -9.71 0.06
CA ALA A 73 10.70 -8.33 -0.36
C ALA A 73 9.69 -7.37 0.30
N HIS A 74 8.42 -7.77 0.36
CA HIS A 74 7.38 -7.00 1.03
C HIS A 74 7.66 -6.85 2.53
N ASN A 75 8.14 -7.90 3.20
CA ASN A 75 8.52 -7.83 4.61
C ASN A 75 9.73 -6.89 4.83
N VAL A 76 10.68 -6.82 3.91
CA VAL A 76 11.76 -5.83 3.95
C VAL A 76 11.19 -4.42 3.80
N GLY A 77 10.28 -4.21 2.85
CA GLY A 77 9.59 -2.94 2.65
C GLY A 77 8.79 -2.50 3.89
N LEU A 78 8.12 -3.43 4.57
CA LEU A 78 7.44 -3.13 5.85
C LEU A 78 8.41 -2.63 6.92
N LYS A 79 9.55 -3.28 7.08
CA LYS A 79 10.58 -2.84 8.05
C LYS A 79 11.18 -1.49 7.69
N MET A 80 11.46 -1.24 6.41
CA MET A 80 11.92 0.07 5.93
C MET A 80 10.90 1.16 6.26
N MET A 81 9.63 0.90 5.97
CA MET A 81 8.53 1.83 6.28
C MET A 81 8.46 2.13 7.79
N GLN A 82 8.57 1.13 8.65
CA GLN A 82 8.54 1.30 10.10
C GLN A 82 9.71 2.16 10.62
N VAL A 83 10.92 1.96 10.08
CA VAL A 83 12.10 2.77 10.43
C VAL A 83 11.90 4.22 10.01
N GLU A 84 11.47 4.46 8.76
CA GLU A 84 11.25 5.82 8.25
C GLU A 84 10.10 6.52 8.98
N ALA A 85 9.03 5.80 9.32
CA ALA A 85 7.93 6.37 10.09
C ALA A 85 8.32 6.81 11.51
N ALA A 86 9.33 6.16 12.11
CA ALA A 86 9.86 6.53 13.42
C ALA A 86 10.69 7.82 13.36
N GLU A 87 11.30 8.13 12.22
CA GLU A 87 12.12 9.33 11.97
C GLU A 87 11.24 10.55 11.67
N LYS A 88 10.58 11.10 12.70
CA LYS A 88 9.56 12.15 12.57
C LYS A 88 10.11 13.53 12.10
N ILE A 89 11.43 13.71 12.12
CA ILE A 89 12.08 14.98 11.74
C ILE A 89 12.10 15.15 10.21
N HIS A 90 12.24 14.07 9.47
CA HIS A 90 12.35 14.13 8.02
C HIS A 90 10.97 14.13 7.35
N PRO A 91 10.73 15.05 6.40
CA PRO A 91 9.51 15.02 5.62
C PRO A 91 9.49 13.80 4.69
N LEU A 92 8.30 13.36 4.30
CA LEU A 92 8.14 12.35 3.25
C LEU A 92 8.78 12.82 1.95
N THR A 93 9.46 11.93 1.25
CA THR A 93 10.08 12.20 -0.06
C THR A 93 9.61 11.22 -1.12
N GLU A 94 9.58 11.66 -2.38
CA GLU A 94 9.36 10.76 -3.53
C GLU A 94 10.45 9.69 -3.59
N THR A 95 11.68 10.04 -3.23
CA THR A 95 12.81 9.10 -3.18
C THR A 95 12.51 7.92 -2.28
N PHE A 96 11.95 8.16 -1.10
CA PHE A 96 11.57 7.07 -0.18
C PHE A 96 10.50 6.16 -0.78
N ILE A 97 9.46 6.72 -1.40
CA ILE A 97 8.39 5.93 -2.06
C ILE A 97 8.99 5.07 -3.18
N ARG A 98 9.90 5.63 -3.99
CA ARG A 98 10.58 4.91 -5.06
C ARG A 98 11.53 3.84 -4.53
N GLN A 99 12.21 4.07 -3.41
CA GLN A 99 13.03 3.07 -2.73
C GLN A 99 12.20 1.91 -2.19
N LEU A 100 11.03 2.18 -1.60
CA LEU A 100 10.09 1.13 -1.21
C LEU A 100 9.66 0.29 -2.41
N HIS A 101 9.31 0.94 -3.52
CA HIS A 101 8.96 0.23 -4.76
C HIS A 101 10.12 -0.61 -5.30
N HIS A 102 11.32 -0.06 -5.34
CA HIS A 102 12.53 -0.83 -5.74
C HIS A 102 12.72 -2.06 -4.83
N THR A 103 12.54 -1.89 -3.51
CA THR A 103 12.65 -2.99 -2.55
C THR A 103 11.61 -4.07 -2.79
N LEU A 104 10.36 -3.69 -3.13
CA LEU A 104 9.29 -4.64 -3.41
C LEU A 104 9.54 -5.47 -4.67
N LEU A 105 10.03 -4.84 -5.73
CA LEU A 105 10.28 -5.52 -7.01
C LEU A 105 11.67 -6.16 -7.07
N ARG A 106 12.63 -5.67 -6.29
CA ARG A 106 14.04 -6.10 -6.20
C ARG A 106 14.88 -5.79 -7.44
N GLU A 107 14.35 -6.09 -8.61
CA GLU A 107 15.02 -5.92 -9.90
C GLU A 107 14.02 -5.63 -11.01
N ASP A 108 14.53 -5.15 -12.12
CA ASP A 108 13.76 -4.98 -13.34
C ASP A 108 13.36 -6.35 -13.89
N TYR A 109 12.16 -6.47 -14.44
CA TYR A 109 11.73 -7.71 -15.06
C TYR A 109 10.89 -7.49 -16.31
N THR A 110 10.93 -8.47 -17.22
CA THR A 110 10.21 -8.42 -18.49
C THR A 110 8.86 -9.10 -18.36
N VAL A 111 7.80 -8.39 -18.80
CA VAL A 111 6.46 -8.95 -18.96
C VAL A 111 6.23 -9.29 -20.42
N TYR A 112 5.77 -10.51 -20.66
CA TYR A 112 5.37 -10.99 -21.99
C TYR A 112 3.86 -11.03 -22.08
N ARG A 113 3.29 -10.46 -23.14
CA ARG A 113 1.85 -10.51 -23.43
C ARG A 113 1.59 -11.08 -24.81
N ARG A 114 0.65 -12.02 -24.89
CA ARG A 114 0.13 -12.51 -26.16
C ARG A 114 -0.98 -11.58 -26.63
N LEU A 115 -0.86 -11.08 -27.84
CA LEU A 115 -1.86 -10.24 -28.50
C LEU A 115 -2.96 -11.08 -29.13
N PRO A 116 -4.15 -10.50 -29.41
CA PRO A 116 -5.26 -11.21 -30.05
C PRO A 116 -4.94 -11.82 -31.42
N ASP A 117 -3.97 -11.24 -32.15
CA ASP A 117 -3.46 -11.75 -33.42
C ASP A 117 -2.50 -12.94 -33.29
N GLY A 118 -2.23 -13.38 -32.03
CA GLY A 118 -1.33 -14.49 -31.72
C GLY A 118 0.15 -14.11 -31.61
N THR A 119 0.52 -12.86 -31.90
CA THR A 119 1.90 -12.36 -31.71
C THR A 119 2.20 -12.14 -30.22
N THR A 120 3.48 -12.13 -29.86
CA THR A 120 3.92 -11.83 -28.48
C THR A 120 4.62 -10.48 -28.46
N THR A 121 4.20 -9.62 -27.55
CA THR A 121 4.91 -8.39 -27.23
C THR A 121 5.53 -8.48 -25.82
N SER A 122 6.55 -7.70 -25.55
CA SER A 122 7.16 -7.63 -24.23
C SER A 122 7.51 -6.20 -23.85
N TYR A 123 7.61 -5.96 -22.56
CA TYR A 123 8.07 -4.70 -22.01
C TYR A 123 8.74 -4.94 -20.65
N VAL A 124 9.62 -4.03 -20.28
CA VAL A 124 10.36 -4.09 -19.01
C VAL A 124 9.65 -3.23 -17.98
N ILE A 125 9.46 -3.77 -16.78
CA ILE A 125 9.04 -3.03 -15.59
C ILE A 125 10.31 -2.67 -14.81
N HIS A 126 10.50 -1.38 -14.55
CA HIS A 126 11.68 -0.85 -13.88
C HIS A 126 11.43 -0.63 -12.39
N ALA A 127 12.22 -1.30 -11.55
CA ALA A 127 12.14 -1.18 -10.11
C ALA A 127 12.54 0.24 -9.64
N GLY A 128 11.68 0.88 -8.86
CA GLY A 128 11.90 2.23 -8.35
C GLY A 128 11.71 3.36 -9.38
N CYS A 129 11.23 3.06 -10.59
CA CYS A 129 10.98 4.05 -11.63
C CYS A 129 9.47 4.24 -11.84
N TYR A 130 9.07 5.48 -12.07
CA TYR A 130 7.69 5.76 -12.47
C TYR A 130 7.39 5.12 -13.82
N LYS A 131 6.12 4.85 -14.05
CA LYS A 131 5.65 4.22 -15.28
C LYS A 131 6.02 5.02 -16.53
N THR A 132 6.31 4.29 -17.59
CA THR A 132 6.60 4.84 -18.92
C THR A 132 5.46 4.56 -19.90
N ARG A 133 4.44 3.81 -19.46
CA ARG A 133 3.31 3.37 -20.24
C ARG A 133 2.00 3.65 -19.49
N PRO A 134 0.92 3.98 -20.21
CA PRO A 134 -0.38 4.17 -19.60
C PRO A 134 -0.85 2.92 -18.86
N ASN A 135 -1.43 3.11 -17.68
CA ASN A 135 -2.10 2.06 -16.92
C ASN A 135 -3.60 2.28 -17.00
N SER A 136 -4.34 1.23 -17.25
CA SER A 136 -5.79 1.24 -17.19
C SER A 136 -6.29 -0.01 -16.47
N VAL A 137 -7.47 0.08 -15.91
CA VAL A 137 -8.18 -1.07 -15.34
C VAL A 137 -9.59 -1.12 -15.91
N ILE A 138 -10.06 -2.33 -16.20
CA ILE A 138 -11.47 -2.52 -16.56
C ILE A 138 -12.26 -2.60 -15.26
N THR A 139 -13.22 -1.69 -15.10
CA THR A 139 -14.12 -1.67 -13.93
C THR A 139 -15.06 -2.86 -13.94
N VAL A 140 -15.73 -3.09 -12.81
CA VAL A 140 -16.77 -4.14 -12.71
C VAL A 140 -17.91 -3.93 -13.68
N THR A 141 -18.15 -2.69 -14.11
CA THR A 141 -19.16 -2.32 -15.14
C THR A 141 -18.64 -2.51 -16.56
N GLY A 142 -17.39 -2.91 -16.77
CA GLY A 142 -16.77 -3.11 -18.08
C GLY A 142 -16.23 -1.82 -18.72
N GLU A 143 -16.28 -0.70 -18.04
CA GLU A 143 -15.71 0.56 -18.50
C GLU A 143 -14.19 0.59 -18.25
N SER A 144 -13.44 1.21 -19.16
CA SER A 144 -12.01 1.45 -18.96
C SER A 144 -11.83 2.66 -18.05
N PHE A 145 -11.14 2.45 -16.93
CA PHE A 145 -10.68 3.53 -16.07
C PHE A 145 -9.21 3.78 -16.34
N GLU A 146 -8.88 5.00 -16.74
CA GLU A 146 -7.51 5.42 -17.01
C GLU A 146 -6.96 6.18 -15.80
N TYR A 147 -5.76 5.77 -15.36
CA TYR A 147 -4.98 6.48 -14.35
C TYR A 147 -4.24 7.66 -15.01
N ALA A 148 -3.56 8.48 -14.20
CA ALA A 148 -2.71 9.54 -14.71
C ALA A 148 -1.77 9.04 -15.82
N SER A 149 -1.50 9.86 -16.82
CA SER A 149 -0.55 9.52 -17.88
C SER A 149 0.90 9.40 -17.34
N PRO A 150 1.79 8.71 -18.05
CA PRO A 150 3.21 8.68 -17.68
C PRO A 150 3.84 10.06 -17.59
N GLU A 151 3.45 10.97 -18.49
CA GLU A 151 3.96 12.33 -18.57
C GLU A 151 3.54 13.19 -17.36
N GLU A 152 2.31 13.00 -16.89
CA GLU A 152 1.76 13.71 -15.72
C GLU A 152 2.26 13.14 -14.40
N THR A 153 2.61 11.85 -14.37
CA THR A 153 2.92 11.13 -13.15
C THR A 153 3.98 11.81 -12.27
N PRO A 154 5.14 12.29 -12.78
CA PRO A 154 6.15 12.93 -11.93
C PRO A 154 5.63 14.19 -11.24
N ALA A 155 4.89 15.05 -11.97
CA ALA A 155 4.33 16.28 -11.41
C ALA A 155 3.29 15.97 -10.33
N LEU A 156 2.38 15.04 -10.59
CA LEU A 156 1.33 14.63 -9.65
C LEU A 156 1.90 13.97 -8.39
N MET A 157 2.97 13.19 -8.50
CA MET A 157 3.65 12.61 -7.34
C MET A 157 4.35 13.67 -6.50
N ASN A 158 5.00 14.65 -7.14
CA ASN A 158 5.58 15.79 -6.44
C ASN A 158 4.49 16.57 -5.68
N ASP A 159 3.38 16.88 -6.33
CA ASP A 159 2.25 17.60 -5.73
C ASP A 159 1.64 16.81 -4.56
N LEU A 160 1.51 15.48 -4.69
CA LEU A 160 1.02 14.61 -3.62
C LEU A 160 1.91 14.67 -2.38
N VAL A 161 3.23 14.54 -2.57
CA VAL A 161 4.21 14.56 -1.47
C VAL A 161 4.27 15.94 -0.81
N GLN A 162 4.26 17.02 -1.60
CA GLN A 162 4.21 18.37 -1.06
C GLN A 162 2.91 18.63 -0.28
N TRP A 163 1.77 18.21 -0.82
CA TRP A 163 0.50 18.32 -0.13
C TRP A 163 0.52 17.57 1.20
N TYR A 164 0.99 16.32 1.20
CA TYR A 164 1.07 15.51 2.42
C TYR A 164 1.92 16.22 3.48
N ASN A 165 3.13 16.66 3.14
CA ASN A 165 4.02 17.32 4.10
C ASN A 165 3.40 18.63 4.66
N LYS A 166 2.69 19.39 3.84
CA LYS A 166 1.97 20.59 4.30
C LYS A 166 0.81 20.21 5.23
N ALA A 167 0.02 19.23 4.86
CA ALA A 167 -1.14 18.78 5.64
C ALA A 167 -0.72 18.16 6.99
N GLU A 168 0.39 17.40 7.01
CA GLU A 168 0.98 16.83 8.24
C GLU A 168 1.38 17.95 9.21
N VAL A 169 2.05 19.00 8.72
CA VAL A 169 2.48 20.13 9.55
C VAL A 169 1.28 20.98 10.02
N ALA A 170 0.28 21.17 9.17
CA ALA A 170 -0.92 21.94 9.52
C ALA A 170 -1.76 21.26 10.62
N GLY A 171 -1.78 19.93 10.67
CA GLY A 171 -2.50 19.17 11.71
C GLY A 171 -4.02 19.36 11.69
N GLU A 172 -4.59 19.82 10.56
CA GLU A 172 -6.02 20.09 10.43
C GLU A 172 -6.85 18.81 10.17
N MET A 173 -6.19 17.78 9.67
CA MET A 173 -6.79 16.46 9.43
C MET A 173 -6.42 15.47 10.53
N SER A 174 -7.34 14.60 10.89
CA SER A 174 -6.97 13.43 11.70
C SER A 174 -5.98 12.54 10.92
N PRO A 175 -5.10 11.80 11.61
CA PRO A 175 -4.16 10.88 10.96
C PRO A 175 -4.84 9.83 10.07
N ILE A 176 -6.06 9.42 10.42
CA ILE A 176 -6.87 8.48 9.63
C ILE A 176 -7.33 9.13 8.32
N GLU A 177 -7.84 10.36 8.40
CA GLU A 177 -8.24 11.11 7.20
C GLU A 177 -7.05 11.40 6.31
N LEU A 178 -5.91 11.83 6.90
CA LEU A 178 -4.68 12.10 6.17
C LEU A 178 -4.20 10.84 5.42
N ALA A 179 -4.20 9.68 6.08
CA ALA A 179 -3.83 8.41 5.47
C ALA A 179 -4.81 8.01 4.35
N ALA A 180 -6.10 8.19 4.57
CA ALA A 180 -7.13 7.85 3.59
C ALA A 180 -7.06 8.73 2.34
N VAL A 181 -6.88 10.04 2.50
CA VAL A 181 -6.75 10.98 1.37
C VAL A 181 -5.44 10.74 0.60
N PHE A 182 -4.33 10.51 1.31
CA PHE A 182 -3.07 10.15 0.66
C PHE A 182 -3.22 8.88 -0.17
N HIS A 183 -3.78 7.83 0.42
CA HIS A 183 -4.02 6.56 -0.24
C HIS A 183 -4.86 6.73 -1.52
N TYR A 184 -5.99 7.43 -1.42
CA TYR A 184 -6.86 7.68 -2.56
C TYR A 184 -6.14 8.42 -3.69
N ARG A 185 -5.46 9.53 -3.38
CA ARG A 185 -4.70 10.31 -4.37
C ARG A 185 -3.59 9.49 -5.02
N TYR A 186 -2.86 8.71 -4.22
CA TYR A 186 -1.80 7.84 -4.72
C TYR A 186 -2.34 6.78 -5.69
N ILE A 187 -3.44 6.12 -5.34
CA ILE A 187 -4.08 5.12 -6.22
C ILE A 187 -4.58 5.78 -7.51
N ARG A 188 -5.08 7.01 -7.46
CA ARG A 188 -5.51 7.75 -8.67
C ARG A 188 -4.35 8.10 -9.59
N ILE A 189 -3.19 8.39 -9.07
CA ILE A 189 -1.97 8.61 -9.85
C ILE A 189 -1.48 7.29 -10.44
N HIS A 190 -1.46 6.23 -9.62
CA HIS A 190 -0.98 4.90 -9.98
C HIS A 190 0.43 4.95 -10.59
N PRO A 191 1.44 5.44 -9.83
CA PRO A 191 2.68 5.96 -10.41
C PRO A 191 3.61 4.90 -11.01
N PHE A 192 3.45 3.64 -10.67
CA PHE A 192 4.31 2.56 -11.14
C PHE A 192 3.57 1.63 -12.10
N GLU A 193 4.30 0.80 -12.85
CA GLU A 193 3.70 -0.19 -13.75
C GLU A 193 3.18 -1.43 -13.00
N ASP A 194 3.74 -1.73 -11.81
CA ASP A 194 3.29 -2.78 -10.88
C ASP A 194 3.51 -2.33 -9.42
N GLY A 195 2.96 -3.06 -8.44
CA GLY A 195 3.22 -2.87 -7.01
C GLY A 195 2.49 -1.68 -6.36
N ASN A 196 1.67 -0.92 -7.09
CA ASN A 196 1.00 0.28 -6.56
C ASN A 196 0.13 0.00 -5.34
N GLY A 197 -0.65 -1.09 -5.35
CA GLY A 197 -1.49 -1.46 -4.22
C GLY A 197 -0.68 -1.77 -2.96
N ARG A 198 0.43 -2.48 -3.10
CA ARG A 198 1.34 -2.81 -1.98
C ARG A 198 1.97 -1.56 -1.39
N ILE A 199 2.47 -0.64 -2.24
CA ILE A 199 2.99 0.66 -1.79
C ILE A 199 1.92 1.50 -1.11
N ALA A 200 0.72 1.59 -1.68
CA ALA A 200 -0.38 2.36 -1.09
C ALA A 200 -0.70 1.89 0.34
N ARG A 201 -0.77 0.57 0.57
CA ARG A 201 -1.03 0.00 1.90
C ARG A 201 0.14 0.20 2.87
N LEU A 202 1.38 0.19 2.39
CA LEU A 202 2.55 0.56 3.20
C LEU A 202 2.47 2.04 3.61
N MET A 203 2.12 2.93 2.68
CA MET A 203 2.04 4.37 2.96
C MET A 203 0.91 4.74 3.93
N VAL A 204 -0.23 4.02 3.90
CA VAL A 204 -1.26 4.15 4.96
C VAL A 204 -0.65 3.89 6.33
N ASN A 205 0.07 2.79 6.47
CA ASN A 205 0.70 2.43 7.75
C ASN A 205 1.88 3.33 8.12
N TYR A 206 2.61 3.87 7.14
CA TYR A 206 3.60 4.91 7.36
C TYR A 206 2.97 6.13 8.05
N ILE A 207 1.88 6.65 7.50
CA ILE A 207 1.20 7.84 8.04
C ILE A 207 0.65 7.55 9.44
N LEU A 208 -0.05 6.44 9.64
CA LEU A 208 -0.60 6.06 10.93
C LEU A 208 0.50 5.92 12.00
N SER A 209 1.60 5.24 11.67
CA SER A 209 2.72 5.02 12.58
C SER A 209 3.42 6.32 12.96
N ARG A 210 3.59 7.28 12.04
CA ARG A 210 4.15 8.62 12.35
C ARG A 210 3.35 9.35 13.43
N HIS A 211 2.05 9.12 13.47
CA HIS A 211 1.14 9.74 14.44
C HIS A 211 0.82 8.86 15.67
N ASN A 212 1.60 7.78 15.88
CA ASN A 212 1.42 6.82 16.97
C ASN A 212 0.08 6.08 16.96
N TYR A 213 -0.59 6.03 15.81
CA TYR A 213 -1.75 5.18 15.61
C TYR A 213 -1.30 3.73 15.40
N PRO A 214 -2.10 2.75 15.81
CA PRO A 214 -1.83 1.36 15.48
C PRO A 214 -1.86 1.17 13.96
N MET A 215 -0.97 0.32 13.48
CA MET A 215 -1.00 -0.09 12.07
C MET A 215 -2.25 -0.93 11.79
N ILE A 216 -2.74 -0.85 10.56
CA ILE A 216 -3.95 -1.57 10.13
C ILE A 216 -3.63 -2.62 9.06
N VAL A 217 -4.49 -3.62 8.97
CA VAL A 217 -4.46 -4.65 7.93
C VAL A 217 -5.78 -4.63 7.17
N ILE A 218 -5.73 -4.32 5.89
CA ILE A 218 -6.87 -4.54 5.00
C ILE A 218 -6.88 -6.03 4.64
N LYS A 219 -7.88 -6.76 5.12
CA LYS A 219 -7.95 -8.21 4.92
C LYS A 219 -8.42 -8.55 3.51
N THR A 220 -7.88 -9.60 2.95
CA THR A 220 -8.26 -10.08 1.61
C THR A 220 -9.76 -10.35 1.48
N LYS A 221 -10.41 -10.86 2.53
CA LYS A 221 -11.85 -11.07 2.56
C LYS A 221 -12.66 -9.79 2.41
N ASP A 222 -12.09 -8.63 2.74
CA ASP A 222 -12.71 -7.31 2.67
C ASP A 222 -12.35 -6.56 1.38
N LYS A 223 -11.64 -7.21 0.43
CA LYS A 223 -11.21 -6.60 -0.85
C LYS A 223 -12.36 -5.93 -1.60
N ALA A 224 -13.55 -6.54 -1.63
CA ALA A 224 -14.71 -5.97 -2.30
C ALA A 224 -15.17 -4.65 -1.65
N ASN A 225 -15.15 -4.56 -0.32
CA ASN A 225 -15.49 -3.34 0.41
C ASN A 225 -14.44 -2.25 0.19
N TYR A 226 -13.17 -2.62 0.20
CA TYR A 226 -12.04 -1.75 -0.08
C TYR A 226 -12.14 -1.12 -1.47
N LEU A 227 -12.41 -1.91 -2.52
CA LEU A 227 -12.59 -1.40 -3.87
C LEU A 227 -13.84 -0.53 -4.01
N ARG A 228 -14.95 -0.88 -3.32
CA ARG A 228 -16.15 -0.03 -3.30
C ARG A 228 -15.91 1.32 -2.65
N ALA A 229 -15.09 1.39 -1.59
CA ALA A 229 -14.75 2.66 -0.96
C ALA A 229 -13.97 3.57 -1.92
N LEU A 230 -13.03 3.02 -2.69
CA LEU A 230 -12.30 3.77 -3.73
C LEU A 230 -13.24 4.26 -4.84
N SER A 231 -14.14 3.41 -5.34
CA SER A 231 -15.13 3.82 -6.36
C SER A 231 -16.12 4.88 -5.84
N ALA A 232 -16.51 4.80 -4.58
CA ALA A 232 -17.36 5.82 -3.95
C ALA A 232 -16.64 7.18 -3.85
N ALA A 233 -15.35 7.17 -3.53
CA ALA A 233 -14.53 8.38 -3.55
C ALA A 233 -14.41 8.99 -4.95
N ASP A 234 -14.31 8.16 -5.99
CA ASP A 234 -14.31 8.62 -7.40
C ASP A 234 -15.60 9.35 -7.77
N ALA A 235 -16.74 8.78 -7.40
CA ALA A 235 -18.06 9.38 -7.67
C ALA A 235 -18.25 10.71 -6.93
N ALA A 236 -17.63 10.87 -5.77
CA ALA A 236 -17.74 12.07 -4.94
C ALA A 236 -16.85 13.23 -5.41
N VAL A 237 -15.73 12.96 -6.08
CA VAL A 237 -14.83 13.99 -6.62
C VAL A 237 -15.54 14.88 -7.68
N GLY A 238 -16.60 14.38 -8.31
CA GLY A 238 -17.45 15.18 -9.22
C GLY A 238 -18.45 16.12 -8.52
N SER A 239 -18.67 16.02 -7.21
CA SER A 239 -19.76 16.73 -6.53
C SER A 239 -19.48 17.31 -5.13
N ILE A 240 -18.40 16.92 -4.43
CA ILE A 240 -18.06 17.41 -3.08
C ILE A 240 -16.53 17.29 -2.84
N PRO A 241 -15.91 18.14 -2.00
CA PRO A 241 -14.52 17.95 -1.59
C PRO A 241 -14.33 16.53 -1.03
N ALA A 242 -13.42 15.78 -1.61
CA ALA A 242 -13.22 14.33 -1.46
C ALA A 242 -12.90 13.81 -0.03
N LEU A 243 -13.06 14.65 0.98
CA LEU A 243 -12.61 14.46 2.36
C LEU A 243 -13.59 13.69 3.26
N SER A 244 -14.87 13.55 2.87
CA SER A 244 -15.90 13.02 3.78
C SER A 244 -16.31 11.56 3.53
N LEU A 245 -15.73 10.86 2.57
CA LEU A 245 -16.31 9.59 2.07
C LEU A 245 -15.45 8.33 2.26
N ILE A 246 -14.25 8.44 2.83
CA ILE A 246 -13.47 7.24 3.12
C ILE A 246 -13.74 6.83 4.56
N HIS A 247 -14.79 6.05 4.75
CA HIS A 247 -14.98 5.24 5.95
C HIS A 247 -14.23 3.92 5.73
N ILE A 248 -13.03 3.82 6.30
CA ILE A 248 -12.27 2.56 6.39
C ILE A 248 -12.70 1.82 7.66
#